data_89706ea02a744a39d162f04a47affbd7
#
_entry.id   89706ea02a744a39d162f04a47affbd7
#
_cell.length_a   1.000
_cell.length_b   1.000
_cell.length_c   1.000
_cell.angle_alpha   90.00
_cell.angle_beta   90.00
_cell.angle_gamma   90.00
#
_symmetry.space_group_name_H-M   'P 1'
#
loop_
_entity.id
_entity.type
_entity.pdbx_description
1 polymer ?
#
loop_
_entity_poly.entity_id
_entity_poly.type
_entity_poly.pdbx_seq_one_letter_code
_entity_poly.pdbx_strand_id
1 'polypeptide(L)'
;MIRVDIETIVMAAGPHPSLIVLRERETSESNEAPLRALSIQTGSFEAAALSQGIDGKNPGRPITHDFTVNAVKELGVKIARVEISHMETPVFFANVIILDQNGKEHAVDARPSDALAFAVRVNAPIYVEDDIMNRAGTFSYQTDTNDEAEQQKFDEFVHTLSPDDF
;
A
#
# COMPACT_ATOMS: atom_id res chain seq x y z
N MET A 1 1.97 -2.63 -16.15
CA MET A 1 1.59 -2.00 -14.87
C MET A 1 0.23 -2.46 -14.41
N ILE A 2 0.12 -2.81 -13.16
CA ILE A 2 -1.07 -3.38 -12.53
C ILE A 2 -1.71 -2.31 -11.64
N ARG A 3 -3.01 -2.10 -11.80
CA ARG A 3 -3.78 -1.20 -10.95
C ARG A 3 -3.97 -1.83 -9.58
N VAL A 4 -3.68 -1.06 -8.53
CA VAL A 4 -3.85 -1.49 -7.15
C VAL A 4 -4.62 -0.47 -6.33
N ASP A 5 -5.17 -0.93 -5.22
CA ASP A 5 -5.74 -0.07 -4.18
C ASP A 5 -5.02 -0.33 -2.85
N ILE A 6 -5.03 0.65 -1.95
CA ILE A 6 -4.52 0.46 -0.58
C ILE A 6 -5.57 -0.36 0.18
N GLU A 7 -5.21 -1.58 0.54
CA GLU A 7 -6.11 -2.47 1.29
C GLU A 7 -6.10 -2.14 2.77
N THR A 8 -4.90 -2.01 3.35
CA THR A 8 -4.74 -1.73 4.77
C THR A 8 -3.38 -1.12 5.08
N ILE A 9 -3.31 -0.49 6.25
CA ILE A 9 -2.07 -0.03 6.86
C ILE A 9 -1.96 -0.70 8.21
N VAL A 10 -0.92 -1.52 8.38
CA VAL A 10 -0.62 -2.17 9.65
C VAL A 10 0.34 -1.27 10.43
N MET A 11 -0.19 -0.60 11.44
CA MET A 11 0.60 0.25 12.33
C MET A 11 1.35 -0.62 13.33
N ALA A 12 2.67 -0.58 13.31
CA ALA A 12 3.48 -1.30 14.28
C ALA A 12 3.78 -0.43 15.50
N ALA A 13 3.78 -1.05 16.67
CA ALA A 13 4.25 -0.43 17.91
C ALA A 13 5.73 -0.77 18.13
N GLY A 14 6.49 0.20 18.64
CA GLY A 14 7.89 0.03 19.00
C GLY A 14 8.85 0.03 17.78
N PRO A 15 9.91 -0.78 17.80
CA PRO A 15 11.00 -0.70 16.81
C PRO A 15 10.66 -1.37 15.46
N HIS A 16 9.50 -1.98 15.34
CA HIS A 16 9.09 -2.66 14.11
C HIS A 16 8.57 -1.67 13.06
N PRO A 17 8.86 -1.89 11.76
CA PRO A 17 8.29 -1.05 10.71
C PRO A 17 6.78 -1.29 10.58
N SER A 18 6.05 -0.23 10.23
CA SER A 18 4.67 -0.34 9.78
C SER A 18 4.63 -0.92 8.36
N LEU A 19 3.50 -1.44 7.92
CA LEU A 19 3.32 -2.02 6.60
C LEU A 19 2.17 -1.31 5.88
N ILE A 20 2.38 -1.02 4.61
CA ILE A 20 1.33 -0.63 3.67
C ILE A 20 1.06 -1.83 2.78
N VAL A 21 -0.18 -2.28 2.72
CA VAL A 21 -0.60 -3.40 1.88
C VAL A 21 -1.39 -2.86 0.68
N LEU A 22 -0.85 -3.09 -0.50
CA LEU A 22 -1.49 -2.78 -1.78
C LEU A 22 -2.06 -4.06 -2.36
N ARG A 23 -3.31 -4.05 -2.83
CA ARG A 23 -3.96 -5.19 -3.48
C ARG A 23 -4.29 -4.88 -4.92
N GLU A 24 -4.11 -5.87 -5.79
CA GLU A 24 -4.60 -5.81 -7.17
C GLU A 24 -6.10 -5.50 -7.19
N ARG A 25 -6.50 -4.66 -8.13
CA ARG A 25 -7.89 -4.39 -8.39
C ARG A 25 -8.48 -5.47 -9.29
N GLU A 26 -9.65 -5.98 -8.95
CA GLU A 26 -10.38 -6.86 -9.85
C GLU A 26 -10.59 -6.22 -11.22
N THR A 27 -10.31 -6.99 -12.26
CA THR A 27 -10.65 -6.64 -13.63
C THR A 27 -11.66 -7.66 -14.15
N SER A 28 -12.44 -7.27 -15.14
CA SER A 28 -13.46 -8.16 -15.75
C SER A 28 -12.88 -9.46 -16.34
N GLU A 29 -11.57 -9.53 -16.52
CA GLU A 29 -10.86 -10.70 -17.02
C GLU A 29 -10.30 -11.61 -15.92
N SER A 30 -10.31 -11.18 -14.66
CA SER A 30 -9.68 -11.87 -13.52
C SER A 30 -10.63 -12.68 -12.65
N ASN A 31 -11.81 -13.02 -13.15
CA ASN A 31 -12.94 -13.60 -12.39
C ASN A 31 -12.66 -14.91 -11.62
N GLU A 32 -11.47 -15.53 -11.72
CA GLU A 32 -11.16 -16.78 -11.01
C GLU A 32 -9.75 -16.82 -10.39
N ALA A 33 -8.88 -15.84 -10.66
CA ALA A 33 -7.53 -15.85 -10.09
C ALA A 33 -7.50 -15.05 -8.76
N PRO A 34 -6.84 -15.60 -7.72
CA PRO A 34 -6.67 -14.85 -6.47
C PRO A 34 -5.85 -13.58 -6.71
N LEU A 35 -6.33 -12.45 -6.15
CA LEU A 35 -5.67 -11.17 -6.26
C LEU A 35 -4.39 -11.14 -5.42
N ARG A 36 -3.31 -10.66 -6.00
CA ARG A 36 -2.03 -10.51 -5.28
C ARG A 36 -2.01 -9.26 -4.42
N ALA A 37 -1.27 -9.34 -3.33
CA ALA A 37 -1.00 -8.20 -2.45
C ALA A 37 0.49 -7.93 -2.38
N LEU A 38 0.87 -6.66 -2.37
CA LEU A 38 2.23 -6.19 -2.18
C LEU A 38 2.33 -5.47 -0.84
N SER A 39 3.26 -5.94 0.02
CA SER A 39 3.52 -5.31 1.32
C SER A 39 4.78 -4.46 1.25
N ILE A 40 4.65 -3.19 1.62
CA ILE A 40 5.75 -2.22 1.63
C ILE A 40 6.00 -1.76 3.06
N GLN A 41 7.23 -1.94 3.54
CA GLN A 41 7.62 -1.46 4.87
C GLN A 41 7.75 0.07 4.86
N THR A 42 7.29 0.70 5.95
CA THR A 42 7.35 2.14 6.12
C THR A 42 7.52 2.54 7.58
N GLY A 43 7.95 3.78 7.82
CA GLY A 43 8.02 4.35 9.16
C GLY A 43 6.64 4.64 9.74
N SER A 44 6.56 4.75 11.06
CA SER A 44 5.30 5.03 11.76
C SER A 44 4.73 6.41 11.44
N PHE A 45 5.58 7.41 11.23
CA PHE A 45 5.15 8.77 10.85
C PHE A 45 4.59 8.82 9.44
N GLU A 46 5.23 8.12 8.50
CA GLU A 46 4.78 7.99 7.13
C GLU A 46 3.44 7.25 7.06
N ALA A 47 3.31 6.15 7.79
CA ALA A 47 2.06 5.39 7.89
C ALA A 47 0.92 6.23 8.47
N ALA A 48 1.20 7.03 9.52
CA ALA A 48 0.23 7.94 10.11
C ALA A 48 -0.20 9.04 9.12
N ALA A 49 0.75 9.63 8.39
CA ALA A 49 0.45 10.65 7.37
C ALA A 49 -0.41 10.09 6.23
N LEU A 50 -0.17 8.84 5.82
CA LEU A 50 -0.98 8.14 4.82
C LEU A 50 -2.39 7.87 5.36
N SER A 51 -2.52 7.30 6.55
CA SER A 51 -3.81 7.03 7.21
C SER A 51 -4.64 8.30 7.34
N GLN A 52 -4.02 9.41 7.74
CA GLN A 52 -4.69 10.72 7.82
C GLN A 52 -5.25 11.17 6.47
N GLY A 53 -4.51 10.94 5.38
CA GLY A 53 -4.97 11.26 4.03
C GLY A 53 -6.17 10.40 3.59
N ILE A 54 -6.17 9.10 3.93
CA ILE A 54 -7.29 8.19 3.67
C ILE A 54 -8.55 8.60 4.44
N ASP A 55 -8.38 8.92 5.73
CA ASP A 55 -9.50 9.32 6.59
C ASP A 55 -10.11 10.68 6.22
N GLY A 56 -9.43 11.47 5.40
CA GLY A 56 -9.84 12.83 5.04
C GLY A 56 -9.91 13.79 6.24
N LYS A 57 -9.29 13.42 7.36
CA LYS A 57 -9.27 14.24 8.57
C LYS A 57 -8.42 15.48 8.36
N ASN A 58 -9.05 16.65 8.52
CA ASN A 58 -8.33 17.91 8.53
C ASN A 58 -7.73 18.15 9.92
N PRO A 59 -6.39 18.16 10.06
CA PRO A 59 -5.73 18.38 11.35
C PRO A 59 -5.77 19.84 11.81
N GLY A 60 -6.57 20.69 11.19
CA GLY A 60 -6.63 22.14 11.44
C GLY A 60 -5.54 22.94 10.71
N ARG A 61 -4.36 22.38 10.54
CA ARG A 61 -3.27 22.96 9.74
C ARG A 61 -2.70 21.89 8.78
N PRO A 62 -2.30 22.28 7.55
CA PRO A 62 -1.74 21.33 6.58
C PRO A 62 -0.41 20.75 7.10
N ILE A 63 -0.27 19.43 7.03
CA ILE A 63 1.02 18.76 7.19
C ILE A 63 1.81 18.84 5.88
N THR A 64 3.06 18.33 5.87
CA THR A 64 3.96 18.44 4.72
C THR A 64 3.33 17.92 3.42
N HIS A 65 2.61 16.79 3.47
CA HIS A 65 1.95 16.21 2.29
C HIS A 65 0.81 17.10 1.80
N ASP A 66 0.01 17.67 2.71
CA ASP A 66 -1.08 18.59 2.35
C ASP A 66 -0.52 19.87 1.72
N PHE A 67 0.55 20.41 2.33
CA PHE A 67 1.24 21.59 1.80
C PHE A 67 1.78 21.33 0.39
N THR A 68 2.43 20.19 0.18
CA THR A 68 3.01 19.83 -1.13
C THR A 68 1.92 19.71 -2.21
N VAL A 69 0.81 19.03 -1.90
CA VAL A 69 -0.33 18.92 -2.82
C VAL A 69 -0.92 20.28 -3.15
N ASN A 70 -1.09 21.15 -2.14
CA ASN A 70 -1.60 22.51 -2.35
C ASN A 70 -0.63 23.34 -3.20
N ALA A 71 0.68 23.26 -2.94
CA ALA A 71 1.69 23.98 -3.71
C ALA A 71 1.70 23.55 -5.19
N VAL A 72 1.67 22.24 -5.45
CA VAL A 72 1.59 21.69 -6.81
C VAL A 72 0.33 22.21 -7.52
N LYS A 73 -0.81 22.21 -6.85
CA LYS A 73 -2.08 22.71 -7.37
C LYS A 73 -2.03 24.23 -7.68
N GLU A 74 -1.45 25.03 -6.79
CA GLU A 74 -1.31 26.48 -7.00
C GLU A 74 -0.41 26.80 -8.21
N LEU A 75 0.54 25.92 -8.54
CA LEU A 75 1.38 26.04 -9.74
C LEU A 75 0.66 25.57 -11.01
N GLY A 76 -0.60 25.20 -10.93
CA GLY A 76 -1.39 24.70 -12.08
C GLY A 76 -0.96 23.32 -12.58
N VAL A 77 -0.31 22.53 -11.72
CA VAL A 77 0.15 21.17 -12.00
C VAL A 77 -0.82 20.18 -11.36
N LYS A 78 -1.02 19.03 -12.00
CA LYS A 78 -1.90 17.97 -11.52
C LYS A 78 -1.12 16.69 -11.28
N ILE A 79 -1.31 16.07 -10.13
CA ILE A 79 -0.88 14.69 -9.89
C ILE A 79 -1.83 13.76 -10.65
N ALA A 80 -1.30 13.07 -11.66
CA ALA A 80 -2.09 12.22 -12.55
C ALA A 80 -2.23 10.79 -12.01
N ARG A 81 -1.12 10.23 -11.52
CA ARG A 81 -1.06 8.88 -10.97
C ARG A 81 0.22 8.68 -10.17
N VAL A 82 0.28 7.58 -9.46
CA VAL A 82 1.46 7.11 -8.74
C VAL A 82 1.84 5.72 -9.24
N GLU A 83 3.12 5.49 -9.41
CA GLU A 83 3.68 4.24 -9.90
C GLU A 83 4.75 3.72 -8.94
N ILE A 84 4.58 2.49 -8.42
CA ILE A 84 5.68 1.75 -7.79
C ILE A 84 6.47 1.15 -8.95
N SER A 85 7.60 1.78 -9.28
CA SER A 85 8.24 1.66 -10.59
C SER A 85 9.46 0.75 -10.59
N HIS A 86 10.09 0.53 -9.42
CA HIS A 86 11.31 -0.24 -9.32
C HIS A 86 11.46 -0.86 -7.94
N MET A 87 12.20 -1.98 -7.86
CA MET A 87 12.53 -2.65 -6.61
C MET A 87 13.98 -3.14 -6.60
N GLU A 88 14.75 -2.68 -5.64
CA GLU A 88 16.02 -3.23 -5.22
C GLU A 88 15.85 -3.83 -3.82
N THR A 89 15.61 -5.14 -3.76
CA THR A 89 15.22 -5.84 -2.53
C THR A 89 16.09 -5.46 -1.33
N PRO A 90 15.51 -4.99 -0.22
CA PRO A 90 14.07 -4.89 0.07
C PRO A 90 13.44 -3.50 -0.21
N VAL A 91 14.11 -2.62 -0.95
CA VAL A 91 13.73 -1.22 -1.17
C VAL A 91 12.87 -1.08 -2.41
N PHE A 92 11.73 -0.39 -2.26
CA PHE A 92 10.84 -0.02 -3.36
C PHE A 92 11.02 1.45 -3.72
N PHE A 93 10.91 1.76 -5.00
CA PHE A 93 10.96 3.10 -5.57
C PHE A 93 9.62 3.45 -6.20
N ALA A 94 9.28 4.72 -6.15
CA ALA A 94 8.03 5.19 -6.73
C ALA A 94 8.24 6.46 -7.54
N ASN A 95 7.37 6.67 -8.52
CA ASN A 95 7.24 7.94 -9.24
C ASN A 95 5.86 8.54 -9.01
N VAL A 96 5.84 9.82 -8.76
CA VAL A 96 4.63 10.64 -8.84
C VAL A 96 4.58 11.22 -10.26
N ILE A 97 3.61 10.83 -11.04
CA ILE A 97 3.42 11.34 -12.39
C ILE A 97 2.57 12.59 -12.33
N ILE A 98 3.15 13.70 -12.73
CA ILE A 98 2.49 15.00 -12.76
C ILE A 98 2.26 15.46 -14.20
N LEU A 99 1.16 16.18 -14.40
CA LEU A 99 0.85 16.86 -15.66
C LEU A 99 1.09 18.36 -15.48
N ASP A 100 1.93 18.92 -16.32
CA ASP A 100 2.11 20.38 -16.37
C ASP A 100 0.93 21.07 -17.06
N GLN A 101 0.96 22.40 -17.10
CA GLN A 101 -0.08 23.24 -17.72
C GLN A 101 -0.27 22.98 -19.23
N ASN A 102 0.72 22.35 -19.90
CA ASN A 102 0.67 22.01 -21.31
C ASN A 102 0.18 20.56 -21.51
N GLY A 103 -0.13 19.82 -20.42
CA GLY A 103 -0.54 18.43 -20.48
C GLY A 103 0.63 17.45 -20.67
N LYS A 104 1.88 17.90 -20.49
CA LYS A 104 3.04 17.03 -20.57
C LYS A 104 3.26 16.32 -19.24
N GLU A 105 3.53 15.01 -19.31
CA GLU A 105 3.85 14.20 -18.15
C GLU A 105 5.31 14.38 -17.71
N HIS A 106 5.50 14.44 -16.40
CA HIS A 106 6.81 14.42 -15.75
C HIS A 106 6.77 13.38 -14.63
N ALA A 107 7.77 12.52 -14.59
CA ALA A 107 7.96 11.56 -13.51
C ALA A 107 8.85 12.19 -12.43
N VAL A 108 8.36 12.23 -11.22
CA VAL A 108 9.08 12.76 -10.06
C VAL A 108 9.36 11.62 -9.11
N ASP A 109 10.64 11.35 -8.84
CA ASP A 109 11.05 10.31 -7.89
C ASP A 109 10.55 10.62 -6.48
N ALA A 110 10.05 9.61 -5.79
CA ALA A 110 9.53 9.70 -4.43
C ALA A 110 9.65 8.36 -3.69
N ARG A 111 9.69 8.42 -2.38
CA ARG A 111 9.51 7.20 -1.59
C ARG A 111 8.07 6.68 -1.77
N PRO A 112 7.84 5.35 -1.78
CA PRO A 112 6.49 4.80 -1.90
C PRO A 112 5.48 5.39 -0.92
N SER A 113 5.86 5.55 0.35
CA SER A 113 4.98 6.13 1.39
C SER A 113 4.54 7.56 1.08
N ASP A 114 5.45 8.40 0.56
CA ASP A 114 5.14 9.78 0.18
C ASP A 114 4.25 9.82 -1.06
N ALA A 115 4.60 9.04 -2.08
CA ALA A 115 3.81 8.93 -3.31
C ALA A 115 2.37 8.49 -3.03
N LEU A 116 2.19 7.46 -2.20
CA LEU A 116 0.88 6.97 -1.78
C LEU A 116 0.11 8.02 -0.96
N ALA A 117 0.82 8.75 -0.07
CA ALA A 117 0.21 9.83 0.70
C ALA A 117 -0.31 10.99 -0.19
N PHE A 118 0.36 11.26 -1.31
CA PHE A 118 -0.14 12.20 -2.33
C PHE A 118 -1.33 11.61 -3.08
N ALA A 119 -1.24 10.35 -3.52
CA ALA A 119 -2.31 9.69 -4.26
C ALA A 119 -3.66 9.74 -3.55
N VAL A 120 -3.69 9.41 -2.25
CA VAL A 120 -4.93 9.41 -1.47
C VAL A 120 -5.54 10.80 -1.29
N ARG A 121 -4.71 11.85 -1.22
CA ARG A 121 -5.16 13.23 -1.06
C ARG A 121 -5.80 13.83 -2.29
N VAL A 122 -5.40 13.35 -3.46
CA VAL A 122 -5.94 13.84 -4.75
C VAL A 122 -6.78 12.79 -5.46
N ASN A 123 -7.01 11.64 -4.83
CA ASN A 123 -7.71 10.48 -5.41
C ASN A 123 -7.08 10.03 -6.75
N ALA A 124 -5.75 10.05 -6.83
CA ALA A 124 -5.02 9.61 -8.00
C ALA A 124 -4.91 8.08 -8.04
N PRO A 125 -4.93 7.46 -9.22
CA PRO A 125 -4.71 6.03 -9.37
C PRO A 125 -3.30 5.61 -8.99
N ILE A 126 -3.19 4.38 -8.44
CA ILE A 126 -1.95 3.77 -8.01
C ILE A 126 -1.69 2.54 -8.89
N TYR A 127 -0.45 2.41 -9.37
CA TYR A 127 -0.01 1.30 -10.19
C TYR A 127 1.27 0.69 -9.63
N VAL A 128 1.47 -0.59 -9.89
CA VAL A 128 2.70 -1.33 -9.58
C VAL A 128 3.20 -1.97 -10.86
N GLU A 129 4.51 -1.96 -11.10
CA GLU A 129 5.10 -2.66 -12.22
C GLU A 129 4.86 -4.16 -12.13
N ASP A 130 4.59 -4.79 -13.28
CA ASP A 130 4.28 -6.22 -13.38
C ASP A 130 5.41 -7.09 -12.78
N ASP A 131 6.68 -6.73 -13.05
CA ASP A 131 7.84 -7.45 -12.50
C ASP A 131 7.88 -7.40 -10.96
N ILE A 132 7.54 -6.26 -10.36
CA ILE A 132 7.49 -6.12 -8.90
C ILE A 132 6.40 -7.02 -8.31
N MET A 133 5.21 -6.99 -8.90
CA MET A 133 4.10 -7.81 -8.42
C MET A 133 4.39 -9.30 -8.61
N ASN A 134 5.08 -9.69 -9.67
CA ASN A 134 5.49 -11.08 -9.90
C ASN A 134 6.55 -11.57 -8.91
N ARG A 135 7.46 -10.70 -8.48
CA ARG A 135 8.59 -11.05 -7.59
C ARG A 135 8.27 -10.91 -6.11
N ALA A 136 7.48 -9.94 -5.73
CA ALA A 136 7.21 -9.56 -4.35
C ALA A 136 5.72 -9.66 -3.95
N GLY A 137 4.82 -9.83 -4.92
CA GLY A 137 3.40 -10.02 -4.65
C GLY A 137 3.14 -11.38 -4.01
N THR A 138 2.24 -11.41 -3.03
CA THR A 138 1.79 -12.62 -2.35
C THR A 138 0.30 -12.83 -2.58
N PHE A 139 -0.11 -14.08 -2.76
CA PHE A 139 -1.53 -14.42 -2.78
C PHE A 139 -2.05 -14.43 -1.34
N SER A 140 -3.02 -13.58 -1.07
CA SER A 140 -3.84 -13.71 0.12
C SER A 140 -4.92 -14.72 -0.21
N TYR A 141 -4.80 -15.94 0.30
CA TYR A 141 -5.98 -16.76 0.39
C TYR A 141 -6.92 -16.00 1.33
N GLN A 142 -8.10 -15.60 0.85
CA GLN A 142 -9.20 -15.40 1.76
C GLN A 142 -9.38 -16.77 2.43
N THR A 143 -8.98 -16.89 3.66
CA THR A 143 -9.49 -17.92 4.53
C THR A 143 -10.97 -17.65 4.59
N ASP A 144 -11.73 -18.37 3.75
CA ASP A 144 -13.16 -18.50 3.99
C ASP A 144 -13.27 -18.87 5.47
N THR A 145 -14.02 -18.08 6.20
CA THR A 145 -14.29 -18.20 7.63
C THR A 145 -15.00 -19.53 7.91
N ASN A 146 -14.24 -20.59 7.86
CA ASN A 146 -14.61 -21.93 8.34
C ASN A 146 -13.56 -22.42 9.33
N ASP A 147 -12.89 -21.48 10.01
CA ASP A 147 -11.76 -21.73 10.90
C ASP A 147 -12.13 -22.23 12.30
N GLU A 148 -13.41 -22.41 12.62
CA GLU A 148 -13.76 -23.07 13.88
C GLU A 148 -13.26 -24.53 13.92
N ALA A 149 -13.22 -25.21 12.77
CA ALA A 149 -12.75 -26.58 12.68
C ALA A 149 -11.21 -26.70 12.66
N GLU A 150 -10.48 -25.72 12.12
CA GLU A 150 -9.01 -25.71 12.15
C GLU A 150 -8.49 -25.20 13.49
N GLN A 151 -9.16 -24.23 14.09
CA GLN A 151 -8.84 -23.77 15.45
C GLN A 151 -9.07 -24.86 16.49
N GLN A 152 -10.16 -25.65 16.38
CA GLN A 152 -10.37 -26.83 17.22
C GLN A 152 -9.27 -27.89 17.04
N LYS A 153 -8.86 -28.17 15.79
CA LYS A 153 -7.76 -29.11 15.53
C LYS A 153 -6.43 -28.61 16.06
N PHE A 154 -6.15 -27.32 15.99
CA PHE A 154 -4.95 -26.72 16.56
C PHE A 154 -4.96 -26.78 18.09
N ASP A 155 -6.09 -26.48 18.73
CA ASP A 155 -6.26 -26.57 20.18
C ASP A 155 -6.16 -28.02 20.65
N GLU A 156 -6.75 -28.99 19.94
CA GLU A 156 -6.58 -30.41 20.22
C GLU A 156 -5.11 -30.84 20.08
N PHE A 157 -4.40 -30.37 19.05
CA PHE A 157 -2.98 -30.67 18.87
C PHE A 157 -2.13 -30.10 20.02
N VAL A 158 -2.36 -28.87 20.43
CA VAL A 158 -1.65 -28.24 21.55
C VAL A 158 -1.91 -28.98 22.87
N HIS A 159 -3.13 -29.47 23.09
CA HIS A 159 -3.49 -30.25 24.28
C HIS A 159 -2.90 -31.68 24.29
N THR A 160 -2.48 -32.18 23.15
CA THR A 160 -1.81 -33.51 23.07
C THR A 160 -0.28 -33.45 23.30
N LEU A 161 0.30 -32.22 23.33
CA LEU A 161 1.71 -32.04 23.63
C LEU A 161 1.97 -32.15 25.14
N SER A 162 2.76 -33.12 25.52
CA SER A 162 3.22 -33.28 26.91
C SER A 162 4.45 -32.43 27.16
N PRO A 163 4.66 -31.90 28.40
CA PRO A 163 5.89 -31.19 28.77
C PRO A 163 7.18 -32.00 28.59
N ASP A 164 7.06 -33.32 28.40
CA ASP A 164 8.20 -34.24 28.20
C ASP A 164 8.62 -34.40 26.73
N ASP A 165 7.92 -33.71 25.79
CA ASP A 165 8.20 -33.76 24.35
C ASP A 165 9.16 -32.65 23.89
N PHE A 166 9.73 -31.87 24.84
CA PHE A 166 10.67 -30.77 24.55
C PHE A 166 12.01 -30.95 25.26
#